data_bae9309d280613fbdf7f0c839b14cc9a
#
_entry.id   bae9309d280613fbdf7f0c839b14cc9a
#
_cell.length_a   1.000
_cell.length_b   1.000
_cell.length_c   1.000
_cell.angle_alpha   90.00
_cell.angle_beta   90.00
_cell.angle_gamma   90.00
#
_symmetry.space_group_name_H-M   'P 1'
#
loop_
_entity.id
_entity.type
_entity.pdbx_description
1 polymer ?
#
loop_
_entity_poly.entity_id
_entity_poly.type
_entity_poly.pdbx_seq_one_letter_code
_entity_poly.pdbx_strand_id
1 'polypeptide(L)'
;IRDRLYTAECRECDFCLNPKTNLCQAVRATQGRGVMPDGTSRFSLDSKPILHYMGCSTFSNYSVLPEISLAKVRKDAPFDKICYVGCGVTTGIGAVAFTMGVEAGSSVAVFGLGGIGLNVVQGAKMVGATRIIGIDLNPSRIPLATQFGMTDFINPTKVDNVVDHIIDMTGGGVDYSFECIGNVEIMRQALECCHKG
;
A
#
# COMPACT_ATOMS: atom_id res chain seq x y z
N ILE A 1 -22.30 -0.84 7.10
CA ILE A 1 -21.18 -1.31 6.28
C ILE A 1 -19.92 -1.09 7.07
N ARG A 2 -19.00 -2.04 7.06
CA ARG A 2 -17.70 -1.94 7.71
C ARG A 2 -16.63 -2.42 6.75
N ASP A 3 -15.56 -1.65 6.64
CA ASP A 3 -14.34 -2.06 5.96
C ASP A 3 -13.42 -2.82 6.92
N ARG A 4 -12.50 -3.63 6.40
CA ARG A 4 -11.67 -4.52 7.22
C ARG A 4 -10.34 -4.82 6.56
N LEU A 5 -9.34 -4.77 7.42
CA LEU A 5 -8.01 -5.30 7.17
C LEU A 5 -7.92 -6.74 7.72
N TYR A 6 -6.73 -7.28 7.80
CA TYR A 6 -6.45 -8.48 8.60
C TYR A 6 -6.67 -8.19 10.09
N THR A 7 -6.63 -9.21 10.94
CA THR A 7 -6.64 -9.00 12.40
C THR A 7 -5.39 -8.22 12.80
N ALA A 8 -5.58 -6.97 13.21
CA ALA A 8 -4.49 -6.02 13.32
C ALA A 8 -3.69 -6.15 14.61
N GLU A 9 -4.36 -6.32 15.76
CA GLU A 9 -3.75 -6.18 17.07
C GLU A 9 -4.52 -6.92 18.17
N CYS A 10 -3.84 -7.22 19.31
CA CYS A 10 -4.46 -7.79 20.50
C CYS A 10 -4.81 -6.73 21.57
N ARG A 11 -4.26 -5.52 21.48
CA ARG A 11 -4.38 -4.41 22.46
C ARG A 11 -3.74 -4.65 23.83
N GLU A 12 -2.96 -5.69 24.00
CA GLU A 12 -2.40 -6.10 25.30
C GLU A 12 -0.87 -6.16 25.29
N CYS A 13 -0.25 -6.51 24.16
CA CYS A 13 1.20 -6.62 24.08
C CYS A 13 1.89 -5.25 23.94
N ASP A 14 3.16 -5.18 24.32
CA ASP A 14 3.98 -3.97 24.27
C ASP A 14 3.95 -3.27 22.91
N PHE A 15 3.88 -4.03 21.82
CA PHE A 15 3.82 -3.49 20.45
C PHE A 15 2.47 -2.82 20.15
N CYS A 16 1.37 -3.31 20.73
CA CYS A 16 0.05 -2.70 20.58
C CYS A 16 -0.13 -1.47 21.47
N LEU A 17 0.53 -1.45 22.62
CA LEU A 17 0.47 -0.34 23.58
C LEU A 17 1.42 0.81 23.19
N ASN A 18 2.39 0.57 22.30
CA ASN A 18 3.32 1.58 21.83
C ASN A 18 2.75 2.31 20.60
N PRO A 19 2.56 3.63 20.64
CA PRO A 19 1.98 4.39 19.54
C PRO A 19 2.86 4.46 18.27
N LYS A 20 4.12 4.02 18.36
CA LYS A 20 5.07 4.04 17.25
C LYS A 20 5.14 2.71 16.47
N THR A 21 4.37 1.70 16.85
CA THR A 21 4.39 0.40 16.17
C THR A 21 2.99 -0.14 15.96
N ASN A 22 2.86 -0.98 14.92
CA ASN A 22 1.63 -1.68 14.54
C ASN A 22 1.88 -3.19 14.34
N LEU A 23 2.98 -3.73 14.90
CA LEU A 23 3.44 -5.10 14.64
C LEU A 23 3.13 -6.01 15.84
N CYS A 24 1.85 -6.26 16.08
CA CYS A 24 1.39 -7.17 17.13
C CYS A 24 2.02 -8.56 17.01
N GLN A 25 2.73 -9.00 18.05
CA GLN A 25 3.39 -10.32 18.07
C GLN A 25 2.41 -11.46 18.41
N ALA A 26 1.43 -11.21 19.27
CA ALA A 26 0.46 -12.23 19.69
C ALA A 26 -0.42 -12.71 18.53
N VAL A 27 -0.95 -11.79 17.73
CA VAL A 27 -1.77 -12.12 16.55
C VAL A 27 -0.95 -12.85 15.48
N ARG A 28 0.32 -12.49 15.32
CA ARG A 28 1.19 -13.08 14.30
C ARG A 28 1.42 -14.58 14.50
N ALA A 29 1.44 -15.03 15.75
CA ALA A 29 1.65 -16.44 16.08
C ALA A 29 0.53 -17.36 15.56
N THR A 30 -0.72 -16.89 15.51
CA THR A 30 -1.89 -17.64 15.02
C THR A 30 -2.19 -17.34 13.56
N GLN A 31 -2.10 -16.10 13.15
CA GLN A 31 -2.38 -15.65 11.79
C GLN A 31 -1.47 -16.30 10.73
N GLY A 32 -0.17 -16.43 11.02
CA GLY A 32 0.79 -17.12 10.15
C GLY A 32 0.54 -18.63 10.00
N ARG A 33 -0.17 -19.22 10.97
CA ARG A 33 -0.60 -20.64 10.95
C ARG A 33 -1.96 -20.82 10.26
N GLY A 34 -2.62 -19.76 9.87
CA GLY A 34 -3.95 -19.81 9.25
C GLY A 34 -5.06 -20.21 10.21
N VAL A 35 -4.96 -19.84 11.49
CA VAL A 35 -5.96 -20.14 12.51
C VAL A 35 -6.40 -18.87 13.25
N MET A 36 -7.52 -18.96 13.92
CA MET A 36 -8.03 -17.93 14.84
C MET A 36 -7.13 -17.83 16.08
N PRO A 37 -7.25 -16.79 16.92
CA PRO A 37 -6.48 -16.66 18.15
C PRO A 37 -6.61 -17.84 19.12
N ASP A 38 -7.74 -18.56 19.10
CA ASP A 38 -7.99 -19.77 19.87
C ASP A 38 -7.35 -21.05 19.29
N GLY A 39 -6.59 -20.91 18.20
CA GLY A 39 -5.89 -22.03 17.53
C GLY A 39 -6.79 -22.89 16.63
N THR A 40 -8.05 -22.52 16.41
CA THR A 40 -9.00 -23.29 15.59
C THR A 40 -9.33 -22.60 14.27
N SER A 41 -9.96 -23.34 13.35
CA SER A 41 -10.60 -22.80 12.14
C SER A 41 -12.13 -22.88 12.24
N ARG A 42 -12.79 -21.91 11.64
CA ARG A 42 -14.26 -21.89 11.51
C ARG A 42 -14.74 -22.45 10.17
N PHE A 43 -13.82 -22.85 9.32
CA PHE A 43 -14.12 -23.40 7.99
C PHE A 43 -13.75 -24.87 7.89
N SER A 44 -14.57 -25.63 7.17
CA SER A 44 -14.30 -27.02 6.86
C SER A 44 -14.87 -27.39 5.49
N LEU A 45 -14.22 -28.36 4.86
CA LEU A 45 -14.69 -29.04 3.65
C LEU A 45 -14.65 -30.54 3.92
N ASP A 46 -15.75 -31.24 3.76
CA ASP A 46 -15.88 -32.67 4.04
C ASP A 46 -15.33 -33.04 5.44
N SER A 47 -15.69 -32.26 6.44
CA SER A 47 -15.24 -32.39 7.84
C SER A 47 -13.75 -32.16 8.07
N LYS A 48 -12.99 -31.74 7.06
CA LYS A 48 -11.56 -31.39 7.18
C LYS A 48 -11.45 -29.87 7.40
N PRO A 49 -10.67 -29.41 8.38
CA PRO A 49 -10.50 -27.97 8.61
C PRO A 49 -9.81 -27.29 7.44
N ILE A 50 -10.31 -26.12 7.05
CA ILE A 50 -9.68 -25.21 6.08
C ILE A 50 -9.07 -24.06 6.86
N LEU A 51 -7.83 -23.66 6.51
CA LEU A 51 -7.13 -22.58 7.17
C LEU A 51 -7.74 -21.22 6.85
N HIS A 52 -7.63 -20.31 7.80
CA HIS A 52 -7.98 -18.91 7.62
C HIS A 52 -6.89 -18.16 6.83
N TYR A 53 -7.32 -17.27 5.93
CA TYR A 53 -6.42 -16.33 5.28
C TYR A 53 -6.39 -15.01 6.06
N MET A 54 -5.21 -14.57 6.47
CA MET A 54 -4.96 -13.32 7.20
C MET A 54 -5.81 -13.13 8.47
N GLY A 55 -6.24 -14.22 9.10
CA GLY A 55 -7.11 -14.19 10.28
C GLY A 55 -8.56 -13.77 10.05
N CYS A 56 -8.92 -13.39 8.83
CA CYS A 56 -10.23 -12.82 8.48
C CYS A 56 -11.03 -13.65 7.49
N SER A 57 -10.38 -14.21 6.46
CA SER A 57 -11.02 -15.00 5.39
C SER A 57 -12.27 -14.36 4.80
N THR A 58 -12.13 -13.13 4.30
CA THR A 58 -13.28 -12.30 3.89
C THR A 58 -13.85 -12.64 2.51
N PHE A 59 -13.25 -13.59 1.77
CA PHE A 59 -13.84 -14.17 0.56
C PHE A 59 -14.88 -15.24 0.92
N SER A 60 -15.91 -14.82 1.66
CA SER A 60 -17.01 -15.65 2.12
C SER A 60 -18.25 -14.81 2.32
N ASN A 61 -19.44 -15.43 2.30
CA ASN A 61 -20.70 -14.73 2.50
C ASN A 61 -20.85 -14.20 3.93
N TYR A 62 -20.23 -14.89 4.90
CA TYR A 62 -20.21 -14.52 6.31
C TYR A 62 -18.80 -14.62 6.85
N SER A 63 -18.41 -13.66 7.68
CA SER A 63 -17.12 -13.65 8.38
C SER A 63 -17.32 -13.28 9.84
N VAL A 64 -16.63 -13.97 10.74
CA VAL A 64 -16.55 -13.63 12.15
C VAL A 64 -15.18 -13.04 12.41
N LEU A 65 -15.15 -11.81 12.90
CA LEU A 65 -13.93 -11.02 13.04
C LEU A 65 -13.90 -10.31 14.38
N PRO A 66 -12.72 -10.08 14.96
CA PRO A 66 -12.58 -9.16 16.10
C PRO A 66 -13.05 -7.75 15.70
N GLU A 67 -13.74 -7.07 16.61
CA GLU A 67 -14.24 -5.70 16.37
C GLU A 67 -13.11 -4.73 15.98
N ILE A 68 -11.93 -4.90 16.57
CA ILE A 68 -10.76 -4.06 16.28
C ILE A 68 -10.32 -4.10 14.82
N SER A 69 -10.63 -5.19 14.11
CA SER A 69 -10.32 -5.34 12.67
C SER A 69 -11.33 -4.64 11.75
N LEU A 70 -12.29 -3.91 12.31
CA LEU A 70 -13.41 -3.35 11.57
C LEU A 70 -13.44 -1.84 11.65
N ALA A 71 -13.44 -1.18 10.51
CA ALA A 71 -13.73 0.25 10.40
C ALA A 71 -15.17 0.45 9.89
N LYS A 72 -15.97 1.25 10.61
CA LYS A 72 -17.32 1.60 10.19
C LYS A 72 -17.27 2.63 9.08
N VAL A 73 -17.84 2.31 7.94
CA VAL A 73 -17.97 3.20 6.78
C VAL A 73 -19.40 3.67 6.57
N ARG A 74 -19.61 4.66 5.72
CA ARG A 74 -20.93 5.18 5.37
C ARG A 74 -21.84 4.04 4.83
N LYS A 75 -23.13 4.11 5.15
CA LYS A 75 -24.11 3.08 4.72
C LYS A 75 -24.34 3.04 3.21
N ASP A 76 -24.18 4.19 2.55
CA ASP A 76 -24.36 4.40 1.12
C ASP A 76 -23.06 4.21 0.31
N ALA A 77 -21.97 3.81 0.94
CA ALA A 77 -20.70 3.57 0.24
C ALA A 77 -20.84 2.37 -0.71
N PRO A 78 -20.50 2.52 -2.00
CA PRO A 78 -20.62 1.47 -2.99
C PRO A 78 -19.57 0.36 -2.74
N PHE A 79 -20.02 -0.89 -2.70
CA PHE A 79 -19.17 -2.05 -2.38
C PHE A 79 -17.99 -2.24 -3.36
N ASP A 80 -18.23 -1.96 -4.63
CA ASP A 80 -17.24 -2.04 -5.71
C ASP A 80 -16.12 -1.01 -5.59
N LYS A 81 -16.27 -0.01 -4.74
CA LYS A 81 -15.26 1.02 -4.45
C LYS A 81 -14.58 0.78 -3.10
N ILE A 82 -15.36 0.57 -2.05
CA ILE A 82 -14.82 0.45 -0.69
C ILE A 82 -13.98 -0.81 -0.47
N CYS A 83 -14.13 -1.84 -1.30
CA CYS A 83 -13.32 -3.06 -1.20
C CYS A 83 -11.81 -2.83 -1.38
N TYR A 84 -11.41 -1.70 -1.99
CA TYR A 84 -10.00 -1.33 -2.14
C TYR A 84 -9.42 -0.57 -0.94
N VAL A 85 -10.26 0.03 -0.10
CA VAL A 85 -9.83 0.91 0.99
C VAL A 85 -9.03 0.16 2.03
N GLY A 86 -9.43 -1.06 2.37
CA GLY A 86 -8.78 -1.87 3.41
C GLY A 86 -7.37 -2.39 3.06
N CYS A 87 -6.88 -2.22 1.84
CA CYS A 87 -5.55 -2.69 1.44
C CYS A 87 -4.84 -1.69 0.53
N GLY A 88 -5.14 -1.70 -0.77
CA GLY A 88 -4.38 -0.96 -1.77
C GLY A 88 -4.36 0.55 -1.54
N VAL A 89 -5.50 1.13 -1.17
CA VAL A 89 -5.62 2.57 -0.89
C VAL A 89 -4.82 2.96 0.35
N THR A 90 -5.06 2.28 1.47
CA THR A 90 -4.34 2.57 2.72
C THR A 90 -2.85 2.29 2.63
N THR A 91 -2.42 1.29 1.85
CA THR A 91 -1.00 1.00 1.63
C THR A 91 -0.32 2.15 0.88
N GLY A 92 -0.86 2.55 -0.26
CA GLY A 92 -0.25 3.61 -1.08
C GLY A 92 -0.27 4.98 -0.40
N ILE A 93 -1.44 5.42 0.06
CA ILE A 93 -1.57 6.72 0.75
C ILE A 93 -0.82 6.72 2.07
N GLY A 94 -0.88 5.63 2.84
CA GLY A 94 -0.19 5.51 4.11
C GLY A 94 1.33 5.51 3.99
N ALA A 95 1.88 4.91 2.94
CA ALA A 95 3.32 4.98 2.65
C ALA A 95 3.77 6.43 2.48
N VAL A 96 3.01 7.24 1.78
CA VAL A 96 3.32 8.67 1.54
C VAL A 96 3.13 9.50 2.81
N ALA A 97 1.93 9.44 3.41
CA ALA A 97 1.54 10.38 4.46
C ALA A 97 2.10 10.04 5.84
N PHE A 98 2.26 8.74 6.14
CA PHE A 98 2.60 8.29 7.49
C PHE A 98 3.98 7.63 7.58
N THR A 99 4.35 6.79 6.59
CA THR A 99 5.64 6.07 6.65
C THR A 99 6.79 6.99 6.26
N MET A 100 6.68 7.66 5.13
CA MET A 100 7.72 8.57 4.63
C MET A 100 7.52 10.02 5.09
N GLY A 101 6.29 10.41 5.43
CA GLY A 101 6.01 11.79 5.82
C GLY A 101 6.37 12.80 4.72
N VAL A 102 5.99 12.50 3.48
CA VAL A 102 6.31 13.34 2.32
C VAL A 102 5.84 14.78 2.54
N GLU A 103 6.74 15.73 2.38
CA GLU A 103 6.48 17.15 2.62
C GLU A 103 5.85 17.84 1.39
N ALA A 104 5.09 18.89 1.66
CA ALA A 104 4.54 19.74 0.60
C ALA A 104 5.68 20.43 -0.18
N GLY A 105 5.53 20.50 -1.50
CA GLY A 105 6.56 21.06 -2.39
C GLY A 105 7.55 20.04 -2.94
N SER A 106 7.60 18.83 -2.38
CA SER A 106 8.54 17.78 -2.76
C SER A 106 8.32 17.24 -4.17
N SER A 107 9.37 16.62 -4.70
CA SER A 107 9.37 15.77 -5.89
C SER A 107 9.35 14.29 -5.51
N VAL A 108 8.54 13.50 -6.23
CA VAL A 108 8.28 12.09 -5.91
C VAL A 108 8.40 11.24 -7.18
N ALA A 109 9.17 10.14 -7.13
CA ALA A 109 9.21 9.13 -8.17
C ALA A 109 8.42 7.88 -7.74
N VAL A 110 7.57 7.36 -8.63
CA VAL A 110 6.72 6.18 -8.36
C VAL A 110 6.99 5.13 -9.43
N PHE A 111 7.67 4.06 -9.06
CA PHE A 111 7.97 2.93 -9.93
C PHE A 111 6.83 1.92 -9.88
N GLY A 112 6.11 1.80 -11.01
CA GLY A 112 4.92 0.97 -11.15
C GLY A 112 3.62 1.71 -10.82
N LEU A 113 2.76 1.84 -11.82
CA LEU A 113 1.46 2.51 -11.74
C LEU A 113 0.30 1.50 -11.65
N GLY A 114 0.51 0.44 -10.89
CA GLY A 114 -0.52 -0.51 -10.48
C GLY A 114 -1.40 0.03 -9.34
N GLY A 115 -2.17 -0.86 -8.69
CA GLY A 115 -3.09 -0.47 -7.61
C GLY A 115 -2.42 0.28 -6.46
N ILE A 116 -1.22 -0.15 -6.04
CA ILE A 116 -0.46 0.55 -4.97
C ILE A 116 0.13 1.87 -5.50
N GLY A 117 0.86 1.83 -6.64
CA GLY A 117 1.51 3.03 -7.17
C GLY A 117 0.55 4.15 -7.51
N LEU A 118 -0.63 3.87 -8.05
CA LEU A 118 -1.68 4.88 -8.28
C LEU A 118 -2.16 5.52 -6.96
N ASN A 119 -2.20 4.78 -5.87
CA ASN A 119 -2.53 5.33 -4.56
C ASN A 119 -1.36 6.10 -3.93
N VAL A 120 -0.11 5.75 -4.27
CA VAL A 120 1.07 6.57 -3.93
C VAL A 120 1.00 7.92 -4.65
N VAL A 121 0.71 7.91 -5.97
CA VAL A 121 0.50 9.15 -6.76
C VAL A 121 -0.58 10.03 -6.12
N GLN A 122 -1.73 9.44 -5.76
CA GLN A 122 -2.82 10.14 -5.10
C GLN A 122 -2.41 10.69 -3.72
N GLY A 123 -1.70 9.89 -2.93
CA GLY A 123 -1.15 10.31 -1.63
C GLY A 123 -0.18 11.47 -1.76
N ALA A 124 0.76 11.42 -2.71
CA ALA A 124 1.71 12.48 -2.99
C ALA A 124 1.00 13.80 -3.37
N LYS A 125 -0.03 13.70 -4.21
CA LYS A 125 -0.89 14.86 -4.54
C LYS A 125 -1.60 15.41 -3.31
N MET A 126 -2.14 14.54 -2.45
CA MET A 126 -2.87 14.94 -1.23
C MET A 126 -1.99 15.71 -0.25
N VAL A 127 -0.74 15.33 -0.08
CA VAL A 127 0.20 16.00 0.83
C VAL A 127 0.87 17.23 0.20
N GLY A 128 0.60 17.53 -1.07
CA GLY A 128 1.09 18.74 -1.74
C GLY A 128 2.43 18.60 -2.44
N ALA A 129 2.84 17.39 -2.82
CA ALA A 129 3.98 17.22 -3.72
C ALA A 129 3.73 17.98 -5.04
N THR A 130 4.76 18.67 -5.54
CA THR A 130 4.65 19.53 -6.72
C THR A 130 5.06 18.84 -8.00
N ARG A 131 5.92 17.83 -7.90
CA ARG A 131 6.33 17.00 -9.03
C ARG A 131 6.15 15.52 -8.69
N ILE A 132 5.38 14.81 -9.50
CA ILE A 132 5.05 13.40 -9.30
C ILE A 132 5.33 12.65 -10.59
N ILE A 133 6.45 11.93 -10.62
CA ILE A 133 6.97 11.22 -11.78
C ILE A 133 6.53 9.76 -11.70
N GLY A 134 5.70 9.32 -12.62
CA GLY A 134 5.29 7.92 -12.73
C GLY A 134 6.15 7.15 -13.72
N ILE A 135 6.67 5.99 -13.33
CA ILE A 135 7.48 5.11 -14.16
C ILE A 135 6.72 3.79 -14.38
N ASP A 136 6.35 3.49 -15.61
CA ASP A 136 5.65 2.25 -15.96
C ASP A 136 5.90 1.85 -17.43
N LEU A 137 5.89 0.53 -17.68
CA LEU A 137 6.00 -0.02 -19.05
C LEU A 137 4.72 0.21 -19.87
N ASN A 138 3.58 0.33 -19.20
CA ASN A 138 2.26 0.37 -19.84
C ASN A 138 1.72 1.80 -19.93
N PRO A 139 1.74 2.44 -21.13
CA PRO A 139 1.26 3.80 -21.31
C PRO A 139 -0.25 3.95 -21.10
N SER A 140 -1.03 2.86 -21.09
CA SER A 140 -2.47 2.93 -20.79
C SER A 140 -2.78 3.38 -19.34
N ARG A 141 -1.77 3.41 -18.47
CA ARG A 141 -1.89 3.92 -17.08
C ARG A 141 -1.88 5.45 -17.01
N ILE A 142 -1.35 6.13 -18.03
CA ILE A 142 -1.18 7.59 -18.03
C ILE A 142 -2.48 8.36 -17.71
N PRO A 143 -3.62 8.11 -18.36
CA PRO A 143 -4.82 8.92 -18.11
C PRO A 143 -5.28 8.88 -16.66
N LEU A 144 -5.28 7.69 -16.06
CA LEU A 144 -5.69 7.53 -14.67
C LEU A 144 -4.67 8.11 -13.69
N ALA A 145 -3.38 7.87 -13.94
CA ALA A 145 -2.31 8.42 -13.11
C ALA A 145 -2.29 9.97 -13.14
N THR A 146 -2.52 10.56 -14.32
CA THR A 146 -2.65 12.02 -14.46
C THR A 146 -3.87 12.56 -13.70
N GLN A 147 -5.00 11.87 -13.79
CA GLN A 147 -6.20 12.23 -13.00
C GLN A 147 -5.91 12.20 -11.51
N PHE A 148 -5.08 11.29 -11.03
CA PHE A 148 -4.69 11.17 -9.63
C PHE A 148 -3.60 12.16 -9.20
N GLY A 149 -2.95 12.83 -10.15
CA GLY A 149 -2.01 13.91 -9.87
C GLY A 149 -0.59 13.70 -10.38
N MET A 150 -0.32 12.65 -11.17
CA MET A 150 0.97 12.49 -11.86
C MET A 150 1.24 13.67 -12.79
N THR A 151 2.44 14.23 -12.72
CA THR A 151 2.87 15.36 -13.55
C THR A 151 3.69 14.92 -14.75
N ASP A 152 4.54 13.92 -14.58
CA ASP A 152 5.47 13.43 -15.60
C ASP A 152 5.38 11.90 -15.70
N PHE A 153 5.59 11.36 -16.90
CA PHE A 153 5.59 9.92 -17.14
C PHE A 153 6.86 9.47 -17.86
N ILE A 154 7.48 8.42 -17.36
CA ILE A 154 8.63 7.78 -17.97
C ILE A 154 8.27 6.34 -18.34
N ASN A 155 8.46 6.00 -19.64
CA ASN A 155 8.48 4.60 -20.05
C ASN A 155 9.95 4.12 -20.06
N PRO A 156 10.33 3.17 -19.20
CA PRO A 156 11.72 2.73 -19.09
C PRO A 156 12.28 2.08 -20.36
N THR A 157 11.43 1.66 -21.30
CA THR A 157 11.88 1.15 -22.61
C THR A 157 12.18 2.24 -23.65
N LYS A 158 11.94 3.51 -23.30
CA LYS A 158 12.13 4.67 -24.19
C LYS A 158 13.25 5.60 -23.73
N VAL A 159 13.94 5.25 -22.67
CA VAL A 159 15.10 5.98 -22.13
C VAL A 159 16.27 5.01 -21.94
N ASP A 160 17.48 5.48 -22.10
CA ASP A 160 18.68 4.64 -21.96
C ASP A 160 18.91 4.23 -20.49
N ASN A 161 18.70 5.15 -19.57
CA ASN A 161 18.82 4.94 -18.13
C ASN A 161 17.74 5.75 -17.39
N VAL A 162 16.89 5.08 -16.63
CA VAL A 162 15.80 5.72 -15.89
C VAL A 162 16.31 6.62 -14.76
N VAL A 163 17.37 6.19 -14.06
CA VAL A 163 17.96 6.95 -12.95
C VAL A 163 18.55 8.27 -13.46
N ASP A 164 19.41 8.20 -14.48
CA ASP A 164 20.02 9.39 -15.07
C ASP A 164 18.95 10.34 -15.61
N HIS A 165 17.92 9.79 -16.27
CA HIS A 165 16.82 10.59 -16.80
C HIS A 165 16.05 11.32 -15.70
N ILE A 166 15.79 10.68 -14.55
CA ILE A 166 15.15 11.33 -13.39
C ILE A 166 16.06 12.40 -12.81
N ILE A 167 17.37 12.12 -12.64
CA ILE A 167 18.34 13.08 -12.13
C ILE A 167 18.41 14.32 -13.02
N ASP A 168 18.49 14.14 -14.34
CA ASP A 168 18.54 15.24 -15.30
C ASP A 168 17.29 16.11 -15.26
N MET A 169 16.11 15.47 -15.27
CA MET A 169 14.84 16.21 -15.30
C MET A 169 14.50 16.91 -13.98
N THR A 170 15.12 16.51 -12.87
CA THR A 170 14.91 17.11 -11.53
C THR A 170 16.04 18.02 -11.08
N GLY A 171 17.17 17.99 -11.78
CA GLY A 171 18.34 18.78 -11.43
C GLY A 171 19.13 18.22 -10.24
N GLY A 172 19.08 16.90 -10.00
CA GLY A 172 19.88 16.28 -8.95
C GLY A 172 19.25 15.05 -8.27
N GLY A 173 18.05 14.69 -8.66
CA GLY A 173 17.27 13.56 -8.10
C GLY A 173 15.98 14.02 -7.44
N VAL A 174 15.13 13.07 -7.05
CA VAL A 174 13.87 13.34 -6.34
C VAL A 174 14.07 13.33 -4.84
N ASP A 175 13.14 13.98 -4.10
CA ASP A 175 13.15 13.97 -2.64
C ASP A 175 12.71 12.61 -2.09
N TYR A 176 11.76 11.95 -2.74
CA TYR A 176 11.22 10.64 -2.33
C TYR A 176 11.01 9.71 -3.52
N SER A 177 11.23 8.43 -3.31
CA SER A 177 10.91 7.40 -4.28
C SER A 177 10.10 6.26 -3.66
N PHE A 178 9.21 5.67 -4.46
CA PHE A 178 8.37 4.54 -4.07
C PHE A 178 8.48 3.42 -5.10
N GLU A 179 8.92 2.26 -4.65
CA GLU A 179 8.95 1.05 -5.46
C GLU A 179 7.67 0.24 -5.22
N CYS A 180 6.87 0.02 -6.28
CA CYS A 180 5.55 -0.61 -6.22
C CYS A 180 5.41 -1.80 -7.18
N ILE A 181 6.53 -2.44 -7.56
CA ILE A 181 6.60 -3.55 -8.51
C ILE A 181 7.03 -4.85 -7.82
N GLY A 182 7.98 -4.77 -6.87
CA GLY A 182 8.58 -5.90 -6.20
C GLY A 182 9.76 -6.50 -6.97
N ASN A 183 10.60 -5.67 -7.58
CA ASN A 183 11.77 -6.09 -8.34
C ASN A 183 13.05 -5.49 -7.74
N VAL A 184 14.05 -6.33 -7.43
CA VAL A 184 15.29 -5.92 -6.74
C VAL A 184 16.07 -4.87 -7.53
N GLU A 185 16.14 -5.00 -8.86
CA GLU A 185 16.82 -4.02 -9.69
C GLU A 185 16.10 -2.66 -9.70
N ILE A 186 14.76 -2.68 -9.69
CA ILE A 186 13.96 -1.45 -9.61
C ILE A 186 14.07 -0.83 -8.20
N MET A 187 14.18 -1.64 -7.15
CA MET A 187 14.45 -1.12 -5.78
C MET A 187 15.78 -0.35 -5.73
N ARG A 188 16.82 -0.86 -6.40
CA ARG A 188 18.10 -0.15 -6.53
C ARG A 188 17.94 1.16 -7.28
N GLN A 189 17.26 1.16 -8.43
CA GLN A 189 17.00 2.37 -9.22
C GLN A 189 16.18 3.41 -8.43
N ALA A 190 15.18 2.95 -7.67
CA ALA A 190 14.39 3.82 -6.81
C ALA A 190 15.24 4.51 -5.74
N LEU A 191 16.22 3.82 -5.18
CA LEU A 191 17.17 4.44 -4.25
C LEU A 191 18.12 5.42 -4.95
N GLU A 192 18.69 5.02 -6.09
CA GLU A 192 19.71 5.78 -6.81
C GLU A 192 19.17 7.07 -7.46
N CYS A 193 17.87 7.14 -7.77
CA CYS A 193 17.24 8.32 -8.36
C CYS A 193 16.93 9.45 -7.36
N CYS A 194 17.13 9.21 -6.06
CA CYS A 194 16.99 10.24 -5.03
C CYS A 194 18.25 11.08 -4.91
N HIS A 195 18.09 12.36 -4.55
CA HIS A 195 19.23 13.22 -4.25
C HIS A 195 19.90 12.81 -2.92
N LYS A 196 21.12 13.31 -2.70
CA LYS A 196 21.88 13.07 -1.48
C LYS A 196 21.55 14.15 -0.44
N GLY A 197 21.07 13.75 0.71
CA GLY A 197 20.87 14.61 1.89
C GLY A 197 19.45 15.02 2.13
#